data_5f84b4d8ca37fb0db7b13805e464d442
#
_entry.id   5f84b4d8ca37fb0db7b13805e464d442
#
_cell.length_a   1.000
_cell.length_b   1.000
_cell.length_c   1.000
_cell.angle_alpha   90.00
_cell.angle_beta   90.00
_cell.angle_gamma   90.00
#
_symmetry.space_group_name_H-M   'P 1'
#
loop_
_entity.id
_entity.type
_entity.pdbx_description
1 polymer ?
#
loop_
_entity_poly.entity_id
_entity_poly.type
_entity_poly.pdbx_seq_one_letter_code
_entity_poly.pdbx_strand_id
1 'polypeptide(L)'
;LVEHPDHGGQYAWRVLSHTLSYAAALVPEIADDIHAVDEAMKNGYAWKWGPFELIDKLGPRWFAERLAAEGMAVPPLLEKVGDSSFYRTKNGRLQYFGTDSAYHNVERADGVLLLSDIKRSSDRIAGNASASLWDIGDKVLCLEFHSKMNAVDEGIMMMTANAMKMIPAQGYEALVIHNEATNFSV
;
A
#
# COMPACT_ATOMS: atom_id res chain seq x y z
N LEU A 1 7.15 -18.04 -3.86
CA LEU A 1 6.15 -19.00 -4.33
C LEU A 1 6.30 -19.28 -5.83
N VAL A 2 6.25 -18.25 -6.68
CA VAL A 2 6.30 -18.38 -8.16
C VAL A 2 7.61 -18.94 -8.72
N GLU A 3 8.66 -18.98 -7.96
CA GLU A 3 9.95 -19.56 -8.32
C GLU A 3 10.12 -21.03 -7.81
N HIS A 4 9.14 -21.51 -7.04
CA HIS A 4 9.21 -22.88 -6.53
C HIS A 4 9.05 -23.88 -7.68
N PRO A 5 9.90 -24.93 -7.78
CA PRO A 5 9.90 -25.83 -8.94
C PRO A 5 8.76 -26.84 -8.96
N ASP A 6 7.97 -26.94 -7.89
CA ASP A 6 6.84 -27.88 -7.81
C ASP A 6 5.62 -27.42 -8.62
N HIS A 7 4.62 -28.28 -8.72
CA HIS A 7 3.36 -27.99 -9.42
C HIS A 7 2.64 -26.75 -8.85
N GLY A 8 2.73 -26.50 -7.54
CA GLY A 8 2.12 -25.34 -6.89
C GLY A 8 2.75 -24.04 -7.35
N GLY A 9 4.09 -23.98 -7.40
CA GLY A 9 4.82 -22.84 -7.91
C GLY A 9 4.58 -22.57 -9.40
N GLN A 10 4.57 -23.64 -10.21
CA GLN A 10 4.25 -23.55 -11.65
C GLN A 10 2.82 -23.04 -11.89
N TYR A 11 1.85 -23.55 -11.14
CA TYR A 11 0.47 -23.09 -11.22
C TYR A 11 0.33 -21.61 -10.80
N ALA A 12 0.94 -21.24 -9.68
CA ALA A 12 0.93 -19.86 -9.20
C ALA A 12 1.55 -18.91 -10.22
N TRP A 13 2.69 -19.28 -10.81
CA TRP A 13 3.30 -18.49 -11.88
C TRP A 13 2.37 -18.37 -13.08
N ARG A 14 1.80 -19.46 -13.56
CA ARG A 14 0.92 -19.45 -14.73
C ARG A 14 -0.29 -18.53 -14.53
N VAL A 15 -0.93 -18.58 -13.36
CA VAL A 15 -2.07 -17.71 -13.06
C VAL A 15 -1.63 -16.25 -12.96
N LEU A 16 -0.58 -15.97 -12.18
CA LEU A 16 -0.12 -14.60 -11.95
C LEU A 16 0.46 -13.97 -13.21
N SER A 17 1.27 -14.70 -13.99
CA SER A 17 1.85 -14.17 -15.22
C SER A 17 0.79 -13.71 -16.21
N HIS A 18 -0.26 -14.50 -16.42
CA HIS A 18 -1.37 -14.12 -17.30
C HIS A 18 -2.19 -12.95 -16.73
N THR A 19 -2.53 -12.97 -15.45
CA THR A 19 -3.36 -11.92 -14.86
C THR A 19 -2.63 -10.59 -14.82
N LEU A 20 -1.36 -10.58 -14.38
CA LEU A 20 -0.59 -9.35 -14.23
C LEU A 20 -0.18 -8.76 -15.59
N SER A 21 0.21 -9.61 -16.56
CA SER A 21 0.53 -9.14 -17.90
C SER A 21 -0.71 -8.61 -18.63
N TYR A 22 -1.86 -9.23 -18.43
CA TYR A 22 -3.13 -8.75 -18.97
C TYR A 22 -3.50 -7.37 -18.41
N ALA A 23 -3.44 -7.20 -17.08
CA ALA A 23 -3.68 -5.90 -16.46
C ALA A 23 -2.73 -4.82 -16.98
N ALA A 24 -1.43 -5.14 -17.12
CA ALA A 24 -0.43 -4.20 -17.62
C ALA A 24 -0.61 -3.87 -19.13
N ALA A 25 -1.12 -4.80 -19.92
CA ALA A 25 -1.37 -4.59 -21.34
C ALA A 25 -2.57 -3.69 -21.63
N LEU A 26 -3.53 -3.62 -20.71
CA LEU A 26 -4.79 -2.89 -20.89
C LEU A 26 -4.75 -1.44 -20.40
N VAL A 27 -3.69 -0.98 -19.78
CA VAL A 27 -3.52 0.45 -19.46
C VAL A 27 -2.86 1.14 -20.66
N PRO A 28 -3.44 2.24 -21.21
CA PRO A 28 -4.55 3.06 -20.68
C PRO A 28 -5.95 2.74 -21.26
N GLU A 29 -6.16 1.59 -21.86
CA GLU A 29 -7.43 1.27 -22.52
C GLU A 29 -8.61 1.18 -21.54
N ILE A 30 -8.40 0.51 -20.38
CA ILE A 30 -9.46 0.27 -19.39
C ILE A 30 -9.45 1.25 -18.21
N ALA A 31 -8.34 1.94 -18.01
CA ALA A 31 -8.17 2.92 -16.94
C ALA A 31 -7.06 3.90 -17.32
N ASP A 32 -7.20 5.16 -16.91
CA ASP A 32 -6.25 6.22 -17.24
C ASP A 32 -4.86 5.97 -16.64
N ASP A 33 -4.81 5.26 -15.51
CA ASP A 33 -3.57 4.96 -14.80
C ASP A 33 -3.58 3.61 -14.07
N ILE A 34 -2.41 3.19 -13.62
CA ILE A 34 -2.19 1.92 -12.93
C ILE A 34 -2.79 1.90 -11.51
N HIS A 35 -2.89 3.07 -10.86
CA HIS A 35 -3.43 3.17 -9.50
C HIS A 35 -4.92 2.88 -9.48
N ALA A 36 -5.66 3.36 -10.49
CA ALA A 36 -7.09 3.06 -10.65
C ALA A 36 -7.34 1.55 -10.80
N VAL A 37 -6.49 0.84 -11.56
CA VAL A 37 -6.58 -0.62 -11.71
C VAL A 37 -6.31 -1.33 -10.38
N ASP A 38 -5.27 -0.95 -9.65
CA ASP A 38 -4.93 -1.54 -8.35
C ASP A 38 -6.04 -1.32 -7.32
N GLU A 39 -6.58 -0.11 -7.24
CA GLU A 39 -7.69 0.20 -6.34
C GLU A 39 -8.97 -0.59 -6.71
N ALA A 40 -9.27 -0.74 -7.99
CA ALA A 40 -10.40 -1.55 -8.45
C ALA A 40 -10.27 -3.01 -7.99
N MET A 41 -9.07 -3.60 -8.10
CA MET A 41 -8.84 -4.98 -7.67
C MET A 41 -8.85 -5.13 -6.15
N LYS A 42 -8.31 -4.17 -5.41
CA LYS A 42 -8.35 -4.18 -3.95
C LYS A 42 -9.78 -4.00 -3.41
N ASN A 43 -10.52 -3.04 -3.95
CA ASN A 43 -11.86 -2.71 -3.46
C ASN A 43 -12.95 -3.64 -4.01
N GLY A 44 -12.82 -4.10 -5.26
CA GLY A 44 -13.82 -4.95 -5.91
C GLY A 44 -13.67 -6.44 -5.60
N TYR A 45 -12.43 -6.92 -5.46
CA TYR A 45 -12.12 -8.35 -5.29
C TYR A 45 -11.41 -8.67 -3.98
N ALA A 46 -11.29 -7.70 -3.07
CA ALA A 46 -10.61 -7.84 -1.79
C ALA A 46 -9.15 -8.33 -1.91
N TRP A 47 -8.47 -7.98 -2.99
CA TRP A 47 -7.05 -8.28 -3.11
C TRP A 47 -6.26 -7.46 -2.10
N LYS A 48 -5.29 -8.07 -1.47
CA LYS A 48 -4.39 -7.37 -0.54
C LYS A 48 -3.49 -6.37 -1.26
N TRP A 49 -3.06 -6.69 -2.48
CA TRP A 49 -2.24 -5.88 -3.36
C TRP A 49 -2.83 -5.89 -4.75
N GLY A 50 -2.84 -4.74 -5.40
CA GLY A 50 -3.24 -4.66 -6.80
C GLY A 50 -2.22 -5.29 -7.76
N PRO A 51 -2.57 -5.45 -9.04
CA PRO A 51 -1.69 -6.04 -10.05
C PRO A 51 -0.31 -5.38 -10.14
N PHE A 52 -0.23 -4.07 -10.16
CA PHE A 52 1.03 -3.33 -10.30
C PHE A 52 1.84 -3.33 -8.99
N GLU A 53 1.18 -3.28 -7.83
CA GLU A 53 1.83 -3.51 -6.54
C GLU A 53 2.43 -4.93 -6.45
N LEU A 54 1.78 -5.95 -7.04
CA LEU A 54 2.31 -7.31 -7.12
C LEU A 54 3.50 -7.42 -8.07
N ILE A 55 3.45 -6.75 -9.23
CA ILE A 55 4.59 -6.69 -10.16
C ILE A 55 5.80 -6.05 -9.48
N ASP A 56 5.61 -4.97 -8.71
CA ASP A 56 6.70 -4.34 -7.95
C ASP A 56 7.31 -5.30 -6.91
N LYS A 57 6.49 -6.14 -6.27
CA LYS A 57 6.99 -7.16 -5.33
C LYS A 57 7.75 -8.30 -5.99
N LEU A 58 7.44 -8.61 -7.23
CA LEU A 58 8.17 -9.59 -8.04
C LEU A 58 9.46 -8.99 -8.63
N GLY A 59 9.46 -7.69 -8.87
CA GLY A 59 10.45 -6.94 -9.64
C GLY A 59 10.02 -6.80 -11.10
N PRO A 60 9.70 -5.59 -11.57
CA PRO A 60 9.16 -5.37 -12.92
C PRO A 60 10.07 -5.94 -14.02
N ARG A 61 11.38 -5.71 -13.91
CA ARG A 61 12.35 -6.24 -14.87
C ARG A 61 12.40 -7.77 -14.86
N TRP A 62 12.51 -8.39 -13.68
CA TRP A 62 12.49 -9.84 -13.55
C TRP A 62 11.22 -10.44 -14.15
N PHE A 63 10.06 -9.82 -13.90
CA PHE A 63 8.78 -10.24 -14.42
C PHE A 63 8.75 -10.17 -15.95
N ALA A 64 9.21 -9.05 -16.55
CA ALA A 64 9.30 -8.88 -17.99
C ALA A 64 10.24 -9.90 -18.67
N GLU A 65 11.44 -10.10 -18.10
CA GLU A 65 12.41 -11.07 -18.60
C GLU A 65 11.88 -12.50 -18.58
N ARG A 66 11.15 -12.86 -17.52
CA ARG A 66 10.57 -14.20 -17.41
C ARG A 66 9.41 -14.41 -18.37
N LEU A 67 8.55 -13.40 -18.58
CA LEU A 67 7.52 -13.45 -19.62
C LEU A 67 8.15 -13.70 -21.00
N ALA A 68 9.18 -12.94 -21.35
CA ALA A 68 9.89 -13.09 -22.63
C ALA A 68 10.55 -14.46 -22.79
N ALA A 69 11.18 -14.99 -21.72
CA ALA A 69 11.82 -16.31 -21.72
C ALA A 69 10.81 -17.45 -21.95
N GLU A 70 9.55 -17.27 -21.55
CA GLU A 70 8.46 -18.23 -21.78
C GLU A 70 7.69 -17.95 -23.10
N GLY A 71 8.15 -17.01 -23.93
CA GLY A 71 7.52 -16.64 -25.20
C GLY A 71 6.21 -15.87 -25.06
N MET A 72 5.94 -15.32 -23.89
CA MET A 72 4.79 -14.44 -23.64
C MET A 72 5.10 -13.00 -24.10
N ALA A 73 4.08 -12.31 -24.58
CA ALA A 73 4.22 -10.89 -24.92
C ALA A 73 4.51 -10.06 -23.67
N VAL A 74 5.51 -9.19 -23.74
CA VAL A 74 5.83 -8.23 -22.68
C VAL A 74 5.00 -6.97 -22.92
N PRO A 75 4.14 -6.56 -21.96
CA PRO A 75 3.38 -5.32 -22.10
C PRO A 75 4.28 -4.09 -22.22
N PRO A 76 3.96 -3.11 -23.11
CA PRO A 76 4.78 -1.92 -23.30
C PRO A 76 5.05 -1.11 -22.02
N LEU A 77 4.14 -1.14 -21.07
CA LEU A 77 4.30 -0.44 -19.79
C LEU A 77 5.38 -1.08 -18.91
N LEU A 78 5.55 -2.42 -18.98
CA LEU A 78 6.65 -3.14 -18.33
C LEU A 78 8.01 -2.82 -18.95
N GLU A 79 8.06 -2.67 -20.28
CA GLU A 79 9.28 -2.24 -20.96
C GLU A 79 9.68 -0.82 -20.56
N LYS A 80 8.70 0.09 -20.47
CA LYS A 80 8.91 1.49 -20.09
C LYS A 80 9.41 1.66 -18.64
N VAL A 81 8.84 0.90 -17.69
CA VAL A 81 9.26 1.00 -16.28
C VAL A 81 10.67 0.44 -16.07
N GLY A 82 11.06 -0.59 -16.81
CA GLY A 82 12.41 -1.16 -16.81
C GLY A 82 12.87 -1.59 -15.42
N ASP A 83 14.00 -1.05 -14.97
CA ASP A 83 14.57 -1.30 -13.64
C ASP A 83 13.91 -0.52 -12.51
N SER A 84 12.98 0.38 -12.83
CA SER A 84 12.25 1.17 -11.85
C SER A 84 11.05 0.38 -11.28
N SER A 85 10.33 0.97 -10.35
CA SER A 85 9.10 0.42 -9.79
C SER A 85 7.88 1.17 -10.30
N PHE A 86 6.74 0.51 -10.35
CA PHE A 86 5.46 1.16 -10.65
C PHE A 86 5.04 2.16 -9.58
N TYR A 87 5.38 1.87 -8.32
CA TYR A 87 5.15 2.79 -7.22
C TYR A 87 6.47 3.20 -6.55
N ARG A 88 6.52 4.44 -6.12
CA ARG A 88 7.60 4.95 -5.27
C ARG A 88 7.09 5.97 -4.27
N THR A 89 7.86 6.19 -3.20
CA THR A 89 7.64 7.32 -2.30
C THR A 89 8.69 8.38 -2.59
N LYS A 90 8.24 9.61 -2.84
CA LYS A 90 9.13 10.77 -3.01
C LYS A 90 8.56 11.95 -2.22
N ASN A 91 9.40 12.56 -1.37
CA ASN A 91 9.01 13.67 -0.50
C ASN A 91 7.75 13.35 0.34
N GLY A 92 7.67 12.15 0.90
CA GLY A 92 6.54 11.69 1.70
C GLY A 92 5.27 11.35 0.92
N ARG A 93 5.23 11.57 -0.39
CA ARG A 93 4.06 11.28 -1.24
C ARG A 93 4.24 9.99 -2.02
N LEU A 94 3.17 9.19 -2.08
CA LEU A 94 3.10 8.04 -2.97
C LEU A 94 2.97 8.54 -4.41
N GLN A 95 3.79 7.99 -5.29
CA GLN A 95 3.74 8.26 -6.73
C GLN A 95 3.58 6.94 -7.49
N TYR A 96 2.87 6.98 -8.60
CA TYR A 96 2.75 5.89 -9.56
C TYR A 96 3.41 6.26 -10.90
N PHE A 97 3.89 5.26 -11.62
CA PHE A 97 4.50 5.40 -12.93
C PHE A 97 3.42 5.50 -14.01
N GLY A 98 3.38 6.62 -14.71
CA GLY A 98 2.40 6.91 -15.77
C GLY A 98 2.75 6.32 -17.13
N THR A 99 1.78 6.29 -18.02
CA THR A 99 1.94 5.85 -19.41
C THR A 99 2.85 6.76 -20.23
N ASP A 100 3.05 7.99 -19.78
CA ASP A 100 3.99 8.99 -20.29
C ASP A 100 5.43 8.78 -19.82
N SER A 101 5.71 7.70 -19.08
CA SER A 101 7.00 7.38 -18.49
C SER A 101 7.47 8.37 -17.41
N ALA A 102 6.53 9.12 -16.82
CA ALA A 102 6.77 10.00 -15.69
C ALA A 102 6.10 9.48 -14.42
N TYR A 103 6.54 9.96 -13.25
CA TYR A 103 5.88 9.64 -11.99
C TYR A 103 4.90 10.75 -11.61
N HIS A 104 3.68 10.35 -11.29
CA HIS A 104 2.59 11.22 -10.85
C HIS A 104 2.26 10.97 -9.39
N ASN A 105 1.91 12.01 -8.64
CA ASN A 105 1.42 11.82 -7.29
C ASN A 105 0.08 11.09 -7.29
N VAL A 106 -0.11 10.18 -6.33
CA VAL A 106 -1.45 9.68 -6.04
C VAL A 106 -2.22 10.79 -5.36
N GLU A 107 -3.21 11.32 -6.07
CA GLU A 107 -4.08 12.36 -5.53
C GLU A 107 -5.14 11.75 -4.61
N ARG A 108 -5.52 12.49 -3.58
CA ARG A 108 -6.61 12.13 -2.67
C ARG A 108 -7.76 13.08 -2.87
N ALA A 109 -8.97 12.59 -2.71
CA ALA A 109 -10.14 13.47 -2.71
C ALA A 109 -10.06 14.47 -1.55
N ASP A 110 -10.64 15.66 -1.73
CA ASP A 110 -10.67 16.68 -0.70
C ASP A 110 -11.30 16.13 0.61
N GLY A 111 -10.63 16.41 1.72
CA GLY A 111 -11.06 15.94 3.04
C GLY A 111 -10.70 14.48 3.35
N VAL A 112 -10.06 13.75 2.45
CA VAL A 112 -9.57 12.39 2.71
C VAL A 112 -8.14 12.44 3.23
N LEU A 113 -7.94 11.89 4.43
CA LEU A 113 -6.64 11.71 5.05
C LEU A 113 -6.44 10.23 5.34
N LEU A 114 -5.36 9.65 4.83
CA LEU A 114 -4.98 8.27 5.11
C LEU A 114 -3.77 8.24 6.04
N LEU A 115 -3.86 7.45 7.11
CA LEU A 115 -2.76 7.29 8.04
C LEU A 115 -1.50 6.74 7.36
N SER A 116 -1.65 5.91 6.34
CA SER A 116 -0.53 5.42 5.54
C SER A 116 0.25 6.53 4.83
N ASP A 117 -0.39 7.65 4.45
CA ASP A 117 0.28 8.80 3.84
C ASP A 117 1.04 9.62 4.91
N ILE A 118 0.45 9.79 6.11
CA ILE A 118 1.12 10.40 7.27
C ILE A 118 2.40 9.61 7.63
N LYS A 119 2.30 8.28 7.71
CA LYS A 119 3.43 7.40 8.03
C LYS A 119 4.59 7.48 7.02
N ARG A 120 4.35 7.93 5.79
CA ARG A 120 5.41 8.15 4.80
C ARG A 120 6.12 9.48 4.97
N SER A 121 5.47 10.45 5.60
CA SER A 121 5.96 11.83 5.69
C SER A 121 6.38 12.26 7.09
N SER A 122 6.02 11.51 8.13
CA SER A 122 6.32 11.84 9.51
C SER A 122 6.68 10.62 10.36
N ASP A 123 7.36 10.86 11.45
CA ASP A 123 7.63 9.86 12.47
C ASP A 123 6.48 9.80 13.49
N ARG A 124 6.29 8.62 14.09
CA ARG A 124 5.36 8.49 15.22
C ARG A 124 5.83 9.31 16.41
N ILE A 125 4.91 9.96 17.10
CA ILE A 125 5.21 10.74 18.31
C ILE A 125 5.60 9.81 19.47
N ALA A 126 4.87 8.71 19.64
CA ALA A 126 5.11 7.68 20.63
C ALA A 126 4.56 6.34 20.15
N GLY A 127 4.99 5.23 20.75
CA GLY A 127 4.45 3.92 20.41
C GLY A 127 5.08 2.80 21.21
N ASN A 128 4.36 1.68 21.24
CA ASN A 128 4.80 0.41 21.78
C ASN A 128 4.51 -0.72 20.76
N ALA A 129 4.48 -1.98 21.21
CA ALA A 129 4.20 -3.12 20.35
C ALA A 129 2.74 -3.21 19.89
N SER A 130 1.80 -2.54 20.57
CA SER A 130 0.35 -2.68 20.35
C SER A 130 -0.32 -1.43 19.79
N ALA A 131 0.26 -0.23 19.98
CA ALA A 131 -0.31 1.02 19.53
C ALA A 131 0.75 2.10 19.25
N SER A 132 0.40 3.07 18.41
CA SER A 132 1.23 4.24 18.07
C SER A 132 0.41 5.52 18.10
N LEU A 133 1.07 6.65 18.41
CA LEU A 133 0.50 7.99 18.36
C LEU A 133 1.11 8.77 17.19
N TRP A 134 0.25 9.41 16.42
CA TRP A 134 0.59 10.18 15.22
C TRP A 134 -0.03 11.56 15.29
N ASP A 135 0.72 12.58 14.89
CA ASP A 135 0.15 13.89 14.57
C ASP A 135 -0.43 13.82 13.16
N ILE A 136 -1.72 14.06 13.02
CA ILE A 136 -2.42 14.02 11.74
C ILE A 136 -2.80 15.42 11.23
N GLY A 137 -2.27 16.46 11.85
CA GLY A 137 -2.55 17.87 11.54
C GLY A 137 -3.73 18.42 12.35
N ASP A 138 -4.01 19.69 12.16
CA ASP A 138 -5.13 20.43 12.77
C ASP A 138 -5.29 20.24 14.28
N LYS A 139 -4.16 20.03 14.99
CA LYS A 139 -4.12 19.70 16.42
C LYS A 139 -4.86 18.41 16.81
N VAL A 140 -4.93 17.46 15.89
CA VAL A 140 -5.55 16.16 16.10
C VAL A 140 -4.48 15.10 16.29
N LEU A 141 -4.58 14.37 17.40
CA LEU A 141 -3.76 13.22 17.70
C LEU A 141 -4.47 11.95 17.20
N CYS A 142 -3.77 11.06 16.51
CA CYS A 142 -4.29 9.76 16.09
C CYS A 142 -3.65 8.65 16.92
N LEU A 143 -4.48 7.83 17.56
CA LEU A 143 -4.09 6.60 18.25
C LEU A 143 -4.39 5.43 17.32
N GLU A 144 -3.34 4.86 16.73
CA GLU A 144 -3.42 3.68 15.87
C GLU A 144 -3.24 2.42 16.70
N PHE A 145 -4.18 1.46 16.56
CA PHE A 145 -4.02 0.11 17.09
C PHE A 145 -3.37 -0.79 16.03
N HIS A 146 -2.40 -1.59 16.44
CA HIS A 146 -1.74 -2.59 15.59
C HIS A 146 -1.37 -3.86 16.39
N SER A 147 -2.04 -4.11 17.51
CA SER A 147 -2.00 -5.38 18.23
C SER A 147 -2.56 -6.52 17.36
N LYS A 148 -2.24 -7.75 17.72
CA LYS A 148 -2.80 -8.92 17.01
C LYS A 148 -4.33 -8.91 17.08
N MET A 149 -4.99 -8.93 15.92
CA MET A 149 -6.44 -8.85 15.75
C MET A 149 -7.06 -7.55 16.33
N ASN A 150 -6.28 -6.50 16.49
CA ASN A 150 -6.66 -5.26 17.18
C ASN A 150 -7.28 -5.49 18.57
N ALA A 151 -6.88 -6.58 19.24
CA ALA A 151 -7.34 -6.86 20.58
C ALA A 151 -6.84 -5.77 21.53
N VAL A 152 -7.73 -5.25 22.38
CA VAL A 152 -7.38 -4.27 23.40
C VAL A 152 -6.58 -4.96 24.49
N ASP A 153 -5.31 -4.60 24.58
CA ASP A 153 -4.35 -5.13 25.56
C ASP A 153 -3.80 -4.01 26.45
N GLU A 154 -2.93 -4.38 27.39
CA GLU A 154 -2.28 -3.44 28.30
C GLU A 154 -1.49 -2.35 27.55
N GLY A 155 -0.86 -2.70 26.42
CA GLY A 155 -0.12 -1.77 25.58
C GLY A 155 -1.01 -0.69 24.98
N ILE A 156 -2.20 -1.04 24.50
CA ILE A 156 -3.20 -0.08 24.01
C ILE A 156 -3.70 0.81 25.15
N MET A 157 -4.01 0.23 26.31
CA MET A 157 -4.47 0.99 27.47
C MET A 157 -3.41 2.00 27.93
N MET A 158 -2.14 1.59 27.93
CA MET A 158 -1.00 2.47 28.29
C MET A 158 -0.87 3.63 27.28
N MET A 159 -0.98 3.34 25.97
CA MET A 159 -0.89 4.38 24.94
C MET A 159 -2.10 5.31 24.97
N THR A 160 -3.29 4.81 25.29
CA THR A 160 -4.48 5.63 25.49
C THR A 160 -4.27 6.60 26.66
N ALA A 161 -3.78 6.11 27.80
CA ALA A 161 -3.46 6.96 28.96
C ALA A 161 -2.38 8.01 28.63
N ASN A 162 -1.40 7.65 27.79
CA ASN A 162 -0.38 8.57 27.31
C ASN A 162 -0.98 9.66 26.41
N ALA A 163 -1.84 9.28 25.47
CA ALA A 163 -2.55 10.23 24.60
C ALA A 163 -3.36 11.24 25.42
N MET A 164 -4.12 10.78 26.42
CA MET A 164 -4.92 11.64 27.29
C MET A 164 -4.09 12.69 28.07
N LYS A 165 -2.85 12.33 28.43
CA LYS A 165 -1.92 13.27 29.07
C LYS A 165 -1.29 14.23 28.05
N MET A 166 -1.01 13.74 26.86
CA MET A 166 -0.34 14.49 25.80
C MET A 166 -1.23 15.58 25.20
N ILE A 167 -2.53 15.31 25.07
CA ILE A 167 -3.50 16.25 24.48
C ILE A 167 -3.40 17.62 25.14
N PRO A 168 -3.63 17.79 26.44
CA PRO A 168 -3.53 19.13 27.07
C PRO A 168 -2.08 19.63 27.15
N ALA A 169 -1.09 18.75 27.28
CA ALA A 169 0.30 19.13 27.48
C ALA A 169 0.97 19.67 26.21
N GLN A 170 0.56 19.21 25.05
CA GLN A 170 1.14 19.57 23.75
C GLN A 170 0.21 20.39 22.85
N GLY A 171 -0.97 20.77 23.36
CA GLY A 171 -1.90 21.64 22.67
C GLY A 171 -2.74 20.97 21.57
N TYR A 172 -2.88 19.65 21.66
CA TYR A 172 -3.87 18.93 20.83
C TYR A 172 -5.29 19.23 21.34
N GLU A 173 -6.25 19.16 20.44
CA GLU A 173 -7.67 19.46 20.75
C GLU A 173 -8.58 18.24 20.57
N ALA A 174 -8.12 17.23 19.83
CA ALA A 174 -8.90 16.01 19.59
C ALA A 174 -8.03 14.76 19.53
N LEU A 175 -8.69 13.60 19.76
CA LEU A 175 -8.14 12.27 19.59
C LEU A 175 -8.99 11.47 18.62
N VAL A 176 -8.38 10.92 17.59
CA VAL A 176 -8.97 9.92 16.70
C VAL A 176 -8.39 8.56 17.03
N ILE A 177 -9.22 7.53 17.18
CA ILE A 177 -8.80 6.14 17.31
C ILE A 177 -8.98 5.48 15.96
N HIS A 178 -7.91 4.87 15.45
CA HIS A 178 -7.88 4.29 14.11
C HIS A 178 -7.25 2.89 14.11
N ASN A 179 -7.79 2.02 13.27
CA ASN A 179 -7.16 0.74 12.95
C ASN A 179 -7.52 0.32 11.53
N GLU A 180 -6.60 -0.34 10.83
CA GLU A 180 -6.77 -0.81 9.45
C GLU A 180 -6.85 -2.34 9.35
N ALA A 181 -6.93 -3.06 10.47
CA ALA A 181 -7.05 -4.51 10.43
C ALA A 181 -8.49 -4.95 10.10
N THR A 182 -8.61 -6.16 9.57
CA THR A 182 -9.90 -6.77 9.23
C THR A 182 -10.74 -7.16 10.44
N ASN A 183 -10.14 -7.21 11.62
CA ASN A 183 -10.76 -7.63 12.87
C ASN A 183 -10.54 -6.59 13.96
N PHE A 184 -11.51 -6.49 14.84
CA PHE A 184 -11.41 -5.78 16.11
C PHE A 184 -11.98 -6.70 17.20
N SER A 185 -11.25 -6.89 18.29
CA SER A 185 -11.70 -7.72 19.41
C SER A 185 -11.39 -7.06 20.75
N VAL A 186 -12.17 -7.40 21.75
CA VAL A 186 -12.03 -6.93 23.13
C VAL A 186 -11.69 -8.12 24.02
#